data_09d071abbf90c5aaf4481aa7bf70ff28
#
_entry.id   09d071abbf90c5aaf4481aa7bf70ff28
#
_cell.length_a   1.000
_cell.length_b   1.000
_cell.length_c   1.000
_cell.angle_alpha   90.00
_cell.angle_beta   90.00
_cell.angle_gamma   90.00
#
_symmetry.space_group_name_H-M   'P 1'
#
loop_
_entity.id
_entity.type
_entity.pdbx_description
1 polymer ?
#
loop_
_entity_poly.entity_id
_entity_poly.type
_entity_poly.pdbx_seq_one_letter_code
_entity_poly.pdbx_strand_id
1 'polypeptide(L)'
;MCPAARPRRRRWCTASCNCRRRSGGRGRCCVADETENNEAATPAAPIDAVLDAFKALPGVLAAERKLGEVALRAERDAAHGLLKTLRDSFAFEQVMDVCGVDYPERAERFEVVYNLLSVTRNERVRVIVCTDENTPVASVSDLWPCAIWWEREVWDLFGISFAGLPDHRRILSDYGFEGHPLRKDFPLTGYVEVHYDEDRKSVVYDKVKLTQEFRNFDFLSPWEGMTLLPGDEKVNRSRG
;
A
#
# COMPACT_ATOMS: atom_id res chain seq x y z
N MET A 1 -27.14 8.37 47.36
CA MET A 1 -26.52 8.54 46.04
C MET A 1 -25.44 7.44 45.88
N CYS A 2 -25.78 6.34 45.24
CA CYS A 2 -24.82 5.26 44.98
C CYS A 2 -24.16 5.47 43.60
N PRO A 3 -22.85 5.29 43.45
CA PRO A 3 -22.20 5.39 42.15
C PRO A 3 -22.43 4.10 41.32
N ALA A 4 -22.83 4.30 40.09
CA ALA A 4 -23.12 3.25 39.10
C ALA A 4 -21.91 2.39 38.79
N ALA A 5 -22.05 1.08 38.93
CA ALA A 5 -21.06 0.09 38.58
C ALA A 5 -20.96 -0.08 37.05
N ARG A 6 -19.73 -0.03 36.51
CA ARG A 6 -19.44 -0.29 35.10
C ARG A 6 -19.65 -1.78 34.74
N PRO A 7 -20.25 -2.11 33.62
CA PRO A 7 -20.41 -3.50 33.20
C PRO A 7 -19.06 -4.13 32.84
N ARG A 8 -18.75 -5.26 33.47
CA ARG A 8 -17.59 -6.10 33.13
C ARG A 8 -17.81 -6.75 31.75
N ARG A 9 -16.87 -6.58 30.84
CA ARG A 9 -16.82 -7.29 29.54
C ARG A 9 -16.75 -8.80 29.79
N ARG A 10 -17.76 -9.54 29.34
CA ARG A 10 -17.76 -11.00 29.31
C ARG A 10 -16.79 -11.46 28.23
N ARG A 11 -15.74 -12.19 28.62
CA ARG A 11 -14.92 -12.96 27.67
C ARG A 11 -15.74 -14.19 27.25
N TRP A 12 -15.87 -14.35 25.95
CA TRP A 12 -16.44 -15.57 25.36
C TRP A 12 -15.42 -16.69 25.51
N CYS A 13 -15.78 -17.74 26.27
CA CYS A 13 -15.07 -19.01 26.20
C CYS A 13 -15.65 -19.81 25.04
N THR A 14 -14.81 -20.20 24.09
CA THR A 14 -15.19 -21.12 23.02
C THR A 14 -15.49 -22.51 23.60
N ALA A 15 -16.53 -23.11 23.07
CA ALA A 15 -17.18 -24.33 23.57
C ALA A 15 -16.36 -25.59 23.28
N SER A 16 -15.25 -25.82 23.99
CA SER A 16 -14.57 -27.13 23.99
C SER A 16 -13.83 -27.49 25.29
N CYS A 17 -14.16 -26.79 26.37
CA CYS A 17 -13.61 -27.21 27.68
C CYS A 17 -14.64 -28.08 28.43
N ASN A 18 -14.48 -29.37 28.30
CA ASN A 18 -15.30 -30.39 28.99
C ASN A 18 -14.81 -30.53 30.43
N CYS A 19 -15.13 -29.57 31.29
CA CYS A 19 -14.75 -29.55 32.67
C CYS A 19 -15.79 -30.33 33.50
N ARG A 20 -15.56 -31.60 33.80
CA ARG A 20 -16.36 -32.36 34.79
C ARG A 20 -16.26 -31.65 36.13
N ARG A 21 -17.39 -31.16 36.63
CA ARG A 21 -17.51 -30.70 38.02
C ARG A 21 -17.30 -31.84 38.97
N ARG A 22 -16.18 -31.85 39.71
CA ARG A 22 -16.06 -32.56 40.98
C ARG A 22 -16.23 -31.52 42.10
N SER A 23 -17.10 -31.85 43.02
CA SER A 23 -17.44 -31.12 44.22
C SER A 23 -16.23 -30.87 45.12
N GLY A 24 -15.98 -29.64 45.53
CA GLY A 24 -15.17 -29.28 46.70
C GLY A 24 -13.67 -29.07 46.37
N GLY A 25 -13.30 -27.85 46.07
CA GLY A 25 -11.89 -27.46 46.00
C GLY A 25 -11.74 -26.17 45.15
N ARG A 26 -11.03 -25.19 45.67
CA ARG A 26 -10.69 -23.97 44.97
C ARG A 26 -9.95 -24.32 43.66
N GLY A 27 -10.67 -24.27 42.51
CA GLY A 27 -10.15 -24.61 41.19
C GLY A 27 -9.05 -23.63 40.79
N ARG A 28 -7.82 -24.12 40.72
CA ARG A 28 -6.78 -23.50 39.88
C ARG A 28 -7.21 -23.69 38.41
N CYS A 29 -7.30 -22.65 37.68
CA CYS A 29 -7.41 -22.68 36.23
C CYS A 29 -6.21 -23.49 35.71
N CYS A 30 -6.45 -24.60 34.99
CA CYS A 30 -5.42 -25.31 34.27
C CYS A 30 -4.87 -24.36 33.22
N VAL A 31 -3.72 -23.80 33.45
CA VAL A 31 -2.85 -23.29 32.40
C VAL A 31 -2.46 -24.53 31.63
N ALA A 32 -2.93 -24.67 30.40
CA ALA A 32 -2.38 -25.65 29.48
C ALA A 32 -0.89 -25.33 29.34
N ASP A 33 -0.04 -26.26 29.71
CA ASP A 33 1.36 -26.25 29.28
C ASP A 33 1.35 -26.22 27.75
N GLU A 34 1.58 -25.05 27.20
CA GLU A 34 2.02 -24.89 25.82
C GLU A 34 3.43 -25.49 25.77
N THR A 35 3.49 -26.82 25.61
CA THR A 35 4.71 -27.45 25.13
C THR A 35 5.00 -26.86 23.78
N GLU A 36 6.01 -26.02 23.79
CA GLU A 36 6.67 -25.41 22.68
C GLU A 36 6.92 -26.41 21.56
N ASN A 37 6.08 -26.43 20.55
CA ASN A 37 6.51 -26.83 19.21
C ASN A 37 7.34 -25.69 18.64
N ASN A 38 8.52 -25.53 19.22
CA ASN A 38 9.60 -24.77 18.64
C ASN A 38 10.20 -25.62 17.51
N GLU A 39 9.47 -25.81 16.42
CA GLU A 39 10.11 -26.16 15.16
C GLU A 39 11.11 -25.05 14.88
N ALA A 40 12.38 -25.38 15.07
CA ALA A 40 13.51 -24.50 14.86
C ALA A 40 13.36 -23.88 13.47
N ALA A 41 12.98 -22.61 13.43
CA ALA A 41 13.00 -21.83 12.21
C ALA A 41 14.41 -21.97 11.63
N THR A 42 14.52 -22.53 10.45
CA THR A 42 15.77 -22.63 9.69
C THR A 42 16.41 -21.25 9.73
N PRO A 43 17.68 -21.13 10.19
CA PRO A 43 18.32 -19.82 10.30
C PRO A 43 18.23 -19.12 8.95
N ALA A 44 17.58 -17.97 8.92
CA ALA A 44 17.45 -17.15 7.73
C ALA A 44 18.87 -16.95 7.17
N ALA A 45 19.04 -17.23 5.87
CA ALA A 45 20.30 -17.00 5.19
C ALA A 45 20.76 -15.56 5.47
N PRO A 46 22.08 -15.30 5.60
CA PRO A 46 22.57 -13.96 5.86
C PRO A 46 21.97 -13.01 4.83
N ILE A 47 21.39 -11.96 5.30
CA ILE A 47 20.49 -11.03 4.56
C ILE A 47 21.14 -10.46 3.29
N ASP A 48 22.48 -10.33 3.31
CA ASP A 48 23.26 -9.86 2.15
C ASP A 48 23.28 -10.93 1.02
N ALA A 49 23.30 -12.21 1.35
CA ALA A 49 23.22 -13.28 0.36
C ALA A 49 21.86 -13.31 -0.37
N VAL A 50 20.79 -12.93 0.31
CA VAL A 50 19.44 -12.82 -0.31
C VAL A 50 19.40 -11.64 -1.28
N LEU A 51 20.02 -10.51 -0.93
CA LEU A 51 20.09 -9.35 -1.82
C LEU A 51 20.88 -9.65 -3.09
N ASP A 52 21.99 -10.37 -2.97
CA ASP A 52 22.81 -10.76 -4.13
C ASP A 52 22.09 -11.80 -5.01
N ALA A 53 21.31 -12.70 -4.41
CA ALA A 53 20.44 -13.61 -5.14
C ALA A 53 19.36 -12.86 -5.95
N PHE A 54 18.78 -11.79 -5.38
CA PHE A 54 17.80 -10.98 -6.09
C PHE A 54 18.42 -10.16 -7.21
N LYS A 55 19.65 -9.64 -7.05
CA LYS A 55 20.37 -8.95 -8.13
C LYS A 55 20.69 -9.85 -9.33
N ALA A 56 20.86 -11.14 -9.08
CA ALA A 56 21.14 -12.12 -10.13
C ALA A 56 19.91 -12.53 -10.94
N LEU A 57 18.70 -12.12 -10.53
CA LEU A 57 17.47 -12.47 -11.24
C LEU A 57 17.35 -11.71 -12.57
N PRO A 58 16.86 -12.35 -13.62
CA PRO A 58 16.65 -11.72 -14.92
C PRO A 58 15.61 -10.58 -14.79
N GLY A 59 15.91 -9.45 -15.42
CA GLY A 59 15.02 -8.29 -15.43
C GLY A 59 15.12 -7.37 -14.20
N VAL A 60 16.04 -7.62 -13.27
CA VAL A 60 16.34 -6.72 -12.16
C VAL A 60 17.37 -5.69 -12.59
N LEU A 61 17.01 -4.43 -12.59
CA LEU A 61 17.88 -3.30 -12.93
C LEU A 61 18.70 -2.84 -11.71
N ALA A 62 18.07 -2.81 -10.56
CA ALA A 62 18.71 -2.43 -9.30
C ALA A 62 18.03 -3.13 -8.12
N ALA A 63 18.80 -3.45 -7.08
CA ALA A 63 18.29 -3.96 -5.82
C ALA A 63 18.91 -3.16 -4.68
N GLU A 64 18.07 -2.57 -3.87
CA GLU A 64 18.47 -1.74 -2.74
C GLU A 64 17.80 -2.27 -1.46
N ARG A 65 18.53 -2.13 -0.35
CA ARG A 65 17.97 -2.38 0.98
C ARG A 65 17.87 -1.07 1.73
N LYS A 66 16.64 -0.71 2.10
CA LYS A 66 16.37 0.52 2.83
C LYS A 66 15.41 0.23 3.98
N LEU A 67 15.76 0.67 5.19
CA LEU A 67 14.92 0.53 6.39
C LEU A 67 14.48 -0.91 6.71
N GLY A 68 15.34 -1.90 6.38
CA GLY A 68 15.04 -3.32 6.63
C GLY A 68 14.26 -4.02 5.52
N GLU A 69 13.74 -3.30 4.54
CA GLU A 69 13.03 -3.86 3.38
C GLU A 69 13.91 -3.86 2.13
N VAL A 70 13.67 -4.82 1.25
CA VAL A 70 14.34 -4.92 -0.05
C VAL A 70 13.44 -4.31 -1.12
N ALA A 71 13.99 -3.38 -1.88
CA ALA A 71 13.35 -2.79 -3.05
C ALA A 71 14.10 -3.22 -4.32
N LEU A 72 13.37 -3.77 -5.28
CA LEU A 72 13.86 -4.21 -6.57
C LEU A 72 13.30 -3.29 -7.64
N ARG A 73 14.16 -2.71 -8.48
CA ARG A 73 13.72 -2.06 -9.71
C ARG A 73 13.77 -3.07 -10.83
N ALA A 74 12.65 -3.29 -11.50
CA ALA A 74 12.50 -4.28 -12.54
C ALA A 74 12.24 -3.62 -13.89
N GLU A 75 12.75 -4.24 -14.93
CA GLU A 75 12.38 -3.94 -16.31
C GLU A 75 10.92 -4.33 -16.54
N ARG A 76 10.15 -3.47 -17.23
CA ARG A 76 8.71 -3.64 -17.44
C ARG A 76 8.36 -4.97 -18.11
N ASP A 77 9.08 -5.32 -19.18
CA ASP A 77 8.78 -6.50 -19.97
C ASP A 77 9.14 -7.80 -19.23
N ALA A 78 10.13 -7.74 -18.34
CA ALA A 78 10.55 -8.85 -17.50
C ALA A 78 9.79 -8.96 -16.16
N ALA A 79 9.00 -7.94 -15.79
CA ALA A 79 8.36 -7.82 -14.48
C ALA A 79 7.46 -9.03 -14.14
N HIS A 80 6.63 -9.50 -15.06
CA HIS A 80 5.77 -10.65 -14.86
C HIS A 80 6.58 -11.94 -14.55
N GLY A 81 7.65 -12.20 -15.33
CA GLY A 81 8.53 -13.34 -15.11
C GLY A 81 9.28 -13.26 -13.79
N LEU A 82 9.72 -12.07 -13.39
CA LEU A 82 10.36 -11.81 -12.12
C LEU A 82 9.40 -12.08 -10.94
N LEU A 83 8.18 -11.53 -10.99
CA LEU A 83 7.16 -11.73 -9.97
C LEU A 83 6.77 -13.21 -9.83
N LYS A 84 6.68 -13.94 -10.96
CA LYS A 84 6.47 -15.39 -10.94
C LYS A 84 7.62 -16.11 -10.24
N THR A 85 8.87 -15.76 -10.55
CA THR A 85 10.04 -16.36 -9.91
C THR A 85 10.09 -16.07 -8.41
N LEU A 86 9.76 -14.84 -7.99
CA LEU A 86 9.67 -14.48 -6.57
C LEU A 86 8.61 -15.31 -5.83
N ARG A 87 7.46 -15.55 -6.47
CA ARG A 87 6.41 -16.39 -5.89
C ARG A 87 6.85 -17.85 -5.79
N ASP A 88 7.32 -18.44 -6.90
CA ASP A 88 7.52 -19.87 -7.02
C ASP A 88 8.84 -20.35 -6.40
N SER A 89 9.92 -19.57 -6.49
CA SER A 89 11.26 -19.96 -6.02
C SER A 89 11.63 -19.35 -4.67
N PHE A 90 11.13 -18.17 -4.37
CA PHE A 90 11.46 -17.43 -3.13
C PHE A 90 10.33 -17.41 -2.11
N ALA A 91 9.24 -18.12 -2.38
CA ALA A 91 8.08 -18.25 -1.47
C ALA A 91 7.47 -16.90 -1.05
N PHE A 92 7.34 -15.95 -1.98
CA PHE A 92 6.52 -14.77 -1.77
C PHE A 92 5.08 -15.07 -2.20
N GLU A 93 4.36 -15.74 -1.31
CA GLU A 93 3.03 -16.29 -1.61
C GLU A 93 1.96 -15.22 -1.77
N GLN A 94 2.15 -14.09 -1.10
CA GLN A 94 1.12 -13.06 -1.01
C GLN A 94 1.57 -11.75 -1.64
N VAL A 95 0.75 -11.21 -2.56
CA VAL A 95 0.81 -9.80 -2.90
C VAL A 95 -0.03 -9.04 -1.88
N MET A 96 0.59 -8.08 -1.20
CA MET A 96 -0.05 -7.28 -0.17
C MET A 96 -0.80 -6.11 -0.77
N ASP A 97 -0.21 -5.52 -1.82
CA ASP A 97 -0.72 -4.32 -2.44
C ASP A 97 -0.07 -4.10 -3.81
N VAL A 98 -0.79 -3.44 -4.71
CA VAL A 98 -0.28 -2.90 -5.98
C VAL A 98 -0.70 -1.45 -6.06
N CYS A 99 0.27 -0.55 -6.04
CA CYS A 99 0.00 0.89 -6.08
C CYS A 99 0.72 1.58 -7.23
N GLY A 100 0.11 2.65 -7.73
CA GLY A 100 0.71 3.55 -8.72
C GLY A 100 1.33 4.77 -8.05
N VAL A 101 2.37 5.32 -8.67
CA VAL A 101 2.99 6.58 -8.28
C VAL A 101 3.21 7.43 -9.54
N ASP A 102 2.96 8.73 -9.45
CA ASP A 102 3.11 9.68 -10.54
C ASP A 102 4.29 10.62 -10.30
N TYR A 103 5.24 10.65 -11.23
CA TYR A 103 6.41 11.54 -11.26
C TYR A 103 6.43 12.33 -12.56
N PRO A 104 5.73 13.48 -12.66
CA PRO A 104 5.57 14.23 -13.91
C PRO A 104 6.86 14.68 -14.57
N GLU A 105 7.95 14.79 -13.78
CA GLU A 105 9.24 15.28 -14.26
C GLU A 105 10.08 14.22 -15.00
N ARG A 106 9.66 12.94 -14.93
CA ARG A 106 10.41 11.82 -15.51
C ARG A 106 9.87 11.44 -16.89
N ALA A 107 10.74 10.90 -17.74
CA ALA A 107 10.36 10.35 -19.04
C ALA A 107 9.41 9.16 -18.90
N GLU A 108 9.74 8.20 -18.03
CA GLU A 108 8.83 7.16 -17.55
C GLU A 108 8.11 7.72 -16.32
N ARG A 109 6.98 8.34 -16.58
CA ARG A 109 6.23 9.12 -15.60
C ARG A 109 5.72 8.31 -14.44
N PHE A 110 5.25 7.09 -14.71
CA PHE A 110 4.57 6.26 -13.70
C PHE A 110 5.46 5.16 -13.16
N GLU A 111 5.32 4.88 -11.88
CA GLU A 111 5.84 3.69 -11.24
C GLU A 111 4.68 2.82 -10.75
N VAL A 112 4.72 1.53 -11.05
CA VAL A 112 3.84 0.52 -10.44
C VAL A 112 4.65 -0.22 -9.39
N VAL A 113 4.16 -0.23 -8.18
CA VAL A 113 4.83 -0.80 -7.02
C VAL A 113 4.07 -2.01 -6.52
N TYR A 114 4.69 -3.17 -6.56
CA TYR A 114 4.16 -4.42 -6.04
C TYR A 114 4.80 -4.71 -4.68
N ASN A 115 3.99 -4.79 -3.64
CA ASN A 115 4.44 -5.15 -2.30
C ASN A 115 4.15 -6.64 -2.06
N LEU A 116 5.20 -7.44 -1.94
CA LEU A 116 5.12 -8.88 -1.73
C LEU A 116 5.46 -9.26 -0.29
N LEU A 117 4.80 -10.27 0.23
CA LEU A 117 5.04 -10.85 1.54
C LEU A 117 5.27 -12.36 1.43
N SER A 118 6.33 -12.82 2.04
CA SER A 118 6.49 -14.23 2.40
C SER A 118 6.01 -14.44 3.84
N VAL A 119 4.93 -15.18 4.00
CA VAL A 119 4.37 -15.50 5.31
C VAL A 119 5.28 -16.47 6.07
N THR A 120 5.82 -17.45 5.36
CA THR A 120 6.74 -18.47 5.91
C THR A 120 8.05 -17.87 6.41
N ARG A 121 8.60 -16.89 5.69
CA ARG A 121 9.90 -16.27 6.02
C ARG A 121 9.78 -14.97 6.81
N ASN A 122 8.56 -14.41 6.88
CA ASN A 122 8.27 -13.09 7.44
C ASN A 122 9.15 -11.98 6.80
N GLU A 123 9.31 -12.04 5.50
CA GLU A 123 10.10 -11.12 4.70
C GLU A 123 9.22 -10.36 3.72
N ARG A 124 9.57 -9.12 3.45
CA ARG A 124 8.88 -8.26 2.48
C ARG A 124 9.83 -7.83 1.38
N VAL A 125 9.31 -7.83 0.16
CA VAL A 125 10.02 -7.32 -1.02
C VAL A 125 9.09 -6.37 -1.76
N ARG A 126 9.64 -5.24 -2.17
CA ARG A 126 8.97 -4.27 -3.02
C ARG A 126 9.55 -4.34 -4.43
N VAL A 127 8.71 -4.57 -5.42
CA VAL A 127 9.12 -4.55 -6.83
C VAL A 127 8.56 -3.29 -7.48
N ILE A 128 9.41 -2.49 -8.08
CA ILE A 128 9.09 -1.20 -8.71
C ILE A 128 9.30 -1.35 -10.22
N VAL A 129 8.26 -1.06 -10.98
CA VAL A 129 8.25 -1.11 -12.45
C VAL A 129 7.91 0.28 -12.98
N CYS A 130 8.78 0.84 -13.81
CA CYS A 130 8.53 2.13 -14.45
C CYS A 130 7.77 1.95 -15.75
N THR A 131 6.85 2.88 -16.06
CA THR A 131 6.11 2.91 -17.32
C THR A 131 5.74 4.33 -17.71
N ASP A 132 5.33 4.52 -18.94
CA ASP A 132 4.75 5.75 -19.47
C ASP A 132 3.22 5.67 -19.62
N GLU A 133 2.60 6.71 -20.12
CA GLU A 133 1.13 6.78 -20.29
C GLU A 133 0.58 5.77 -21.30
N ASN A 134 1.36 5.41 -22.30
CA ASN A 134 0.90 4.65 -23.46
C ASN A 134 1.27 3.18 -23.40
N THR A 135 2.27 2.83 -22.59
CA THR A 135 2.80 1.48 -22.59
C THR A 135 2.21 0.67 -21.43
N PRO A 136 1.44 -0.38 -21.72
CA PRO A 136 0.81 -1.18 -20.69
C PRO A 136 1.84 -2.02 -19.91
N VAL A 137 1.56 -2.27 -18.65
CA VAL A 137 2.29 -3.21 -17.79
C VAL A 137 1.60 -4.57 -17.87
N ALA A 138 2.35 -5.67 -17.84
CA ALA A 138 1.75 -7.00 -17.83
C ALA A 138 0.97 -7.24 -16.53
N SER A 139 -0.29 -7.68 -16.64
CA SER A 139 -1.12 -8.02 -15.49
C SER A 139 -0.55 -9.22 -14.74
N VAL A 140 -0.67 -9.21 -13.42
CA VAL A 140 -0.28 -10.31 -12.54
C VAL A 140 -1.49 -11.07 -11.96
N SER A 141 -2.65 -10.86 -12.56
CA SER A 141 -3.92 -11.48 -12.15
C SER A 141 -3.92 -13.01 -12.28
N ASP A 142 -3.09 -13.57 -13.16
CA ASP A 142 -2.86 -15.01 -13.31
C ASP A 142 -2.00 -15.58 -12.17
N LEU A 143 -1.10 -14.76 -11.62
CA LEU A 143 -0.27 -15.13 -10.48
C LEU A 143 -1.06 -15.02 -9.16
N TRP A 144 -1.74 -13.91 -8.97
CA TRP A 144 -2.55 -13.62 -7.79
C TRP A 144 -3.93 -13.05 -8.21
N PRO A 145 -4.99 -13.83 -8.11
CA PRO A 145 -6.33 -13.37 -8.52
C PRO A 145 -6.81 -12.11 -7.81
N CYS A 146 -6.34 -11.84 -6.59
CA CYS A 146 -6.65 -10.62 -5.87
C CYS A 146 -6.08 -9.35 -6.52
N ALA A 147 -5.01 -9.46 -7.32
CA ALA A 147 -4.39 -8.34 -8.02
C ALA A 147 -5.34 -7.64 -9.00
N ILE A 148 -6.37 -8.31 -9.50
CA ILE A 148 -7.40 -7.72 -10.39
C ILE A 148 -7.97 -6.44 -9.78
N TRP A 149 -8.22 -6.43 -8.48
CA TRP A 149 -8.82 -5.29 -7.81
C TRP A 149 -7.86 -4.11 -7.72
N TRP A 150 -6.61 -4.35 -7.34
CA TRP A 150 -5.60 -3.30 -7.25
C TRP A 150 -5.16 -2.77 -8.61
N GLU A 151 -5.03 -3.64 -9.61
CA GLU A 151 -4.72 -3.22 -10.98
C GLU A 151 -5.84 -2.33 -11.56
N ARG A 152 -7.11 -2.65 -11.26
CA ARG A 152 -8.24 -1.78 -11.60
C ARG A 152 -8.20 -0.44 -10.88
N GLU A 153 -7.82 -0.44 -9.60
CA GLU A 153 -7.66 0.77 -8.81
C GLU A 153 -6.54 1.66 -9.38
N VAL A 154 -5.38 1.07 -9.68
CA VAL A 154 -4.26 1.80 -10.28
C VAL A 154 -4.64 2.38 -11.64
N TRP A 155 -5.36 1.62 -12.46
CA TRP A 155 -5.88 2.14 -13.72
C TRP A 155 -6.91 3.26 -13.50
N ASP A 156 -7.84 3.11 -12.60
CA ASP A 156 -8.87 4.11 -12.32
C ASP A 156 -8.26 5.44 -11.85
N LEU A 157 -7.32 5.38 -10.93
CA LEU A 157 -6.77 6.56 -10.27
C LEU A 157 -5.62 7.22 -11.04
N PHE A 158 -4.80 6.46 -11.77
CA PHE A 158 -3.61 6.96 -12.48
C PHE A 158 -3.70 6.81 -13.99
N GLY A 159 -4.55 5.93 -14.51
CA GLY A 159 -4.67 5.64 -15.93
C GLY A 159 -3.58 4.73 -16.49
N ILE A 160 -2.90 3.96 -15.64
CA ILE A 160 -1.91 2.98 -16.07
C ILE A 160 -2.64 1.74 -16.60
N SER A 161 -2.41 1.39 -17.85
CA SER A 161 -3.05 0.23 -18.49
C SER A 161 -2.33 -1.08 -18.14
N PHE A 162 -3.10 -2.14 -17.94
CA PHE A 162 -2.58 -3.49 -17.68
C PHE A 162 -2.94 -4.43 -18.82
N ALA A 163 -1.93 -5.02 -19.47
CA ALA A 163 -2.12 -5.98 -20.54
C ALA A 163 -2.51 -7.35 -19.96
N GLY A 164 -3.64 -7.90 -20.44
CA GLY A 164 -4.14 -9.20 -19.96
C GLY A 164 -5.06 -9.12 -18.74
N LEU A 165 -5.39 -7.94 -18.26
CA LEU A 165 -6.39 -7.76 -17.20
C LEU A 165 -7.78 -8.16 -17.72
N PRO A 166 -8.47 -9.12 -17.11
CA PRO A 166 -9.74 -9.64 -17.62
C PRO A 166 -10.90 -8.64 -17.48
N ASP A 167 -10.84 -7.75 -16.49
CA ASP A 167 -11.89 -6.78 -16.22
C ASP A 167 -11.29 -5.38 -16.04
N HIS A 168 -11.51 -4.50 -17.02
CA HIS A 168 -10.93 -3.18 -17.08
C HIS A 168 -12.01 -2.10 -16.85
N ARG A 169 -12.60 -2.11 -15.66
CA ARG A 169 -13.65 -1.15 -15.24
C ARG A 169 -13.17 -0.29 -14.09
N ARG A 170 -13.71 0.93 -13.99
CA ARG A 170 -13.49 1.79 -12.82
C ARG A 170 -13.99 1.10 -11.55
N ILE A 171 -13.34 1.38 -10.42
CA ILE A 171 -13.67 0.77 -9.14
C ILE A 171 -13.99 1.79 -8.04
N LEU A 172 -13.25 2.89 -7.98
CA LEU A 172 -13.42 3.94 -6.97
C LEU A 172 -14.08 5.19 -7.53
N SER A 173 -13.83 5.53 -8.79
CA SER A 173 -14.47 6.67 -9.43
C SER A 173 -15.89 6.32 -9.86
N ASP A 174 -16.76 7.34 -9.93
CA ASP A 174 -18.15 7.19 -10.35
C ASP A 174 -18.27 6.81 -11.84
N TYR A 175 -19.41 6.28 -12.22
CA TYR A 175 -19.73 5.98 -13.61
C TYR A 175 -19.73 7.26 -14.45
N GLY A 176 -18.98 7.24 -15.56
CA GLY A 176 -18.84 8.42 -16.41
C GLY A 176 -17.85 9.46 -15.89
N PHE A 177 -17.10 9.19 -14.84
CA PHE A 177 -16.04 10.07 -14.40
C PHE A 177 -14.96 10.18 -15.47
N GLU A 178 -14.59 11.42 -15.82
CA GLU A 178 -13.56 11.70 -16.80
C GLU A 178 -12.25 12.10 -16.11
N GLY A 179 -11.14 11.46 -16.50
CA GLY A 179 -9.82 11.71 -15.95
C GLY A 179 -9.38 10.70 -14.87
N HIS A 180 -8.23 10.98 -14.27
CA HIS A 180 -7.58 10.14 -13.27
C HIS A 180 -7.16 10.99 -12.07
N PRO A 181 -7.89 10.88 -10.93
CA PRO A 181 -7.82 11.88 -9.86
C PRO A 181 -6.51 11.91 -9.08
N LEU A 182 -5.68 10.86 -9.11
CA LEU A 182 -4.40 10.85 -8.40
C LEU A 182 -3.21 11.29 -9.26
N ARG A 183 -3.41 11.59 -10.55
CA ARG A 183 -2.39 12.24 -11.35
C ARG A 183 -2.10 13.63 -10.79
N LYS A 184 -0.83 14.05 -10.81
CA LYS A 184 -0.38 15.35 -10.29
C LYS A 184 -0.91 16.54 -11.09
N ASP A 185 -1.25 16.33 -12.35
CA ASP A 185 -1.86 17.31 -13.25
C ASP A 185 -3.38 17.45 -13.09
N PHE A 186 -4.03 16.51 -12.37
CA PHE A 186 -5.45 16.62 -12.07
C PHE A 186 -5.69 17.63 -10.94
N PRO A 187 -6.63 18.59 -11.09
CA PRO A 187 -6.89 19.58 -10.07
C PRO A 187 -7.44 18.96 -8.79
N LEU A 188 -6.94 19.39 -7.64
CA LEU A 188 -7.32 18.87 -6.33
C LEU A 188 -8.83 18.96 -6.05
N THR A 189 -9.47 20.02 -6.55
CA THR A 189 -10.92 20.25 -6.37
C THR A 189 -11.77 19.47 -7.37
N GLY A 190 -11.16 18.88 -8.41
CA GLY A 190 -11.88 18.30 -9.53
C GLY A 190 -12.57 19.37 -10.40
N TYR A 191 -13.43 18.93 -11.30
CA TYR A 191 -14.20 19.77 -12.22
C TYR A 191 -15.69 19.80 -11.92
N VAL A 192 -16.18 18.72 -11.33
CA VAL A 192 -17.60 18.47 -11.09
C VAL A 192 -17.78 18.03 -9.65
N GLU A 193 -18.81 18.55 -9.01
CA GLU A 193 -19.29 18.10 -7.71
C GLU A 193 -20.62 17.37 -7.87
N VAL A 194 -20.85 16.43 -6.96
CA VAL A 194 -22.05 15.58 -6.99
C VAL A 194 -22.85 15.84 -5.75
N HIS A 195 -24.11 16.15 -5.89
CA HIS A 195 -25.04 16.34 -4.79
C HIS A 195 -26.40 15.70 -5.07
N TYR A 196 -27.13 15.37 -4.02
CA TYR A 196 -28.50 14.89 -4.14
C TYR A 196 -29.46 16.08 -4.16
N ASP A 197 -30.27 16.16 -5.24
CA ASP A 197 -31.35 17.14 -5.37
C ASP A 197 -32.65 16.53 -4.85
N GLU A 198 -33.20 17.11 -3.78
CA GLU A 198 -34.44 16.63 -3.17
C GLU A 198 -35.66 16.85 -4.05
N ASP A 199 -35.69 17.91 -4.85
CA ASP A 199 -36.80 18.25 -5.72
C ASP A 199 -36.88 17.25 -6.89
N ARG A 200 -35.73 16.93 -7.48
CA ARG A 200 -35.61 15.95 -8.57
C ARG A 200 -35.53 14.51 -8.08
N LYS A 201 -35.31 14.28 -6.79
CA LYS A 201 -35.08 12.97 -6.16
C LYS A 201 -34.00 12.16 -6.89
N SER A 202 -32.96 12.83 -7.32
CA SER A 202 -31.86 12.25 -8.10
C SER A 202 -30.52 12.90 -7.75
N VAL A 203 -29.46 12.17 -8.07
CA VAL A 203 -28.09 12.70 -7.99
C VAL A 203 -27.85 13.60 -9.19
N VAL A 204 -27.36 14.81 -8.94
CA VAL A 204 -27.08 15.84 -9.94
C VAL A 204 -25.60 16.18 -9.94
N TYR A 205 -25.06 16.41 -11.12
CA TYR A 205 -23.66 16.77 -11.36
C TYR A 205 -23.60 18.23 -11.75
N ASP A 206 -22.96 19.05 -10.92
CA ASP A 206 -22.76 20.46 -11.15
C ASP A 206 -21.28 20.80 -11.25
N LYS A 207 -20.98 21.94 -11.89
CA LYS A 207 -19.61 22.46 -11.86
C LYS A 207 -19.23 22.87 -10.44
N VAL A 208 -18.02 22.54 -10.04
CA VAL A 208 -17.49 22.88 -8.71
C VAL A 208 -17.61 24.38 -8.46
N LYS A 209 -18.27 24.74 -7.35
CA LYS A 209 -18.38 26.10 -6.82
C LYS A 209 -17.89 26.10 -5.38
N LEU A 210 -16.63 26.45 -5.20
CA LEU A 210 -16.08 26.53 -3.85
C LEU A 210 -16.68 27.71 -3.10
N THR A 211 -17.11 27.49 -1.85
CA THR A 211 -17.56 28.55 -0.94
C THR A 211 -16.42 29.47 -0.51
N GLN A 212 -15.20 28.97 -0.53
CA GLN A 212 -13.98 29.69 -0.29
C GLN A 212 -12.97 29.34 -1.40
N GLU A 213 -12.27 30.34 -1.92
CA GLU A 213 -11.20 30.13 -2.86
C GLU A 213 -10.10 29.24 -2.29
N PHE A 214 -9.49 28.42 -3.14
CA PHE A 214 -8.40 27.56 -2.75
C PHE A 214 -7.20 28.41 -2.33
N ARG A 215 -6.76 28.20 -1.08
CA ARG A 215 -5.62 28.96 -0.54
C ARG A 215 -4.32 28.25 -0.85
N ASN A 216 -3.39 28.96 -1.47
CA ASN A 216 -2.02 28.52 -1.64
C ASN A 216 -1.24 28.85 -0.36
N PHE A 217 -0.97 27.82 0.43
CA PHE A 217 -0.06 27.91 1.57
C PHE A 217 1.30 27.36 1.14
N ASP A 218 2.33 28.17 1.30
CA ASP A 218 3.71 27.71 1.17
C ASP A 218 4.25 27.05 2.44
N PHE A 219 3.48 27.11 3.54
CA PHE A 219 3.86 26.64 4.88
C PHE A 219 5.15 27.26 5.43
N LEU A 220 5.63 28.31 4.78
CA LEU A 220 6.76 29.07 5.28
C LEU A 220 6.27 30.09 6.31
N SER A 221 6.99 30.16 7.41
CA SER A 221 6.82 31.28 8.35
C SER A 221 7.21 32.60 7.65
N PRO A 222 6.49 33.70 7.91
CA PRO A 222 6.93 35.01 7.42
C PRO A 222 8.36 35.35 7.77
N TRP A 223 8.87 34.77 8.85
CA TRP A 223 10.28 34.89 9.30
C TRP A 223 11.26 34.06 8.47
N GLU A 224 10.80 32.94 7.88
CA GLU A 224 11.60 32.08 7.01
C GLU A 224 11.72 32.64 5.60
N GLY A 225 10.74 33.44 5.17
CA GLY A 225 10.79 34.17 3.90
C GLY A 225 11.60 35.45 3.93
N MET A 226 12.06 35.87 5.10
CA MET A 226 12.96 37.01 5.20
C MET A 226 14.37 36.63 4.75
N THR A 227 14.94 37.48 3.91
CA THR A 227 16.36 37.42 3.58
C THR A 227 17.18 37.37 4.87
N LEU A 228 18.15 36.46 4.92
CA LEU A 228 19.03 36.19 6.04
C LEU A 228 19.36 37.47 6.82
N LEU A 229 19.02 37.46 8.10
CA LEU A 229 19.40 38.56 8.99
C LEU A 229 20.93 38.52 9.23
N PRO A 230 21.59 39.67 9.40
CA PRO A 230 22.98 39.69 9.79
C PRO A 230 23.24 38.89 11.08
N GLY A 231 24.02 37.84 11.01
CA GLY A 231 24.28 36.90 12.11
C GLY A 231 23.79 35.47 11.87
N ASP A 232 22.95 35.24 10.87
CA ASP A 232 22.41 33.91 10.51
C ASP A 232 23.32 33.11 9.55
N GLU A 233 24.57 33.50 9.43
CA GLU A 233 25.55 32.87 8.52
C GLU A 233 25.80 31.38 8.84
N LYS A 234 25.45 30.93 10.06
CA LYS A 234 25.56 29.54 10.49
C LYS A 234 24.48 28.63 9.87
N VAL A 235 23.35 29.17 9.52
CA VAL A 235 22.21 28.40 8.97
C VAL A 235 22.47 27.95 7.53
N ASN A 236 23.27 28.72 6.77
CA ASN A 236 23.59 28.37 5.38
C ASN A 236 24.59 27.22 5.22
N ARG A 237 25.28 26.77 6.26
CA ARG A 237 26.25 25.66 6.19
C ARG A 237 25.61 24.27 6.20
N SER A 238 24.32 24.16 6.51
CA SER A 238 23.60 22.88 6.59
C SER A 238 22.77 22.53 5.34
N ARG A 239 22.82 23.39 4.30
CA ARG A 239 22.05 23.18 3.04
C ARG A 239 22.95 22.98 1.81
N GLY A 240 24.22 22.68 2.00
CA GLY A 240 25.18 22.33 0.95
C GLY A 240 25.53 20.86 0.93
#